data_edebf02cb86531f6d6ed3ffb5dbebcf0
#
_entry.id   edebf02cb86531f6d6ed3ffb5dbebcf0
#
_cell.length_a   1.000
_cell.length_b   1.000
_cell.length_c   1.000
_cell.angle_alpha   90.00
_cell.angle_beta   90.00
_cell.angle_gamma   90.00
#
_symmetry.space_group_name_H-M   'P 1'
#
loop_
_entity.id
_entity.type
_entity.pdbx_description
1 polymer ?
#
loop_
_entity_poly.entity_id
_entity_poly.type
_entity_poly.pdbx_seq_one_letter_code
_entity_poly.pdbx_strand_id
1 'polypeptide(L)'
;DSPRRAHSIAAQGGINAAKNYQNDGDSVYRLFYDTVKGGDYRAREANVYRLAEVSNAIIDQCVAQGVPFAREYGGTLDNRSFGGAQVSRTFYAKGQTGQQLLLGAYSALSRQVNVGTVKLFTRYEMQDVVIIDGRARGIIAKNLITGELERFAAHAVVIATGGYGNAYFLS
;
A
#
# COMPACT_ATOMS: atom_id res chain seq x y z
N ASP A 1 -8.18 -15.35 -8.17
CA ASP A 1 -6.71 -15.23 -8.20
C ASP A 1 -6.13 -15.00 -6.82
N SER A 2 -4.83 -15.24 -6.69
CA SER A 2 -4.12 -15.01 -5.42
C SER A 2 -3.86 -13.51 -5.22
N PRO A 3 -4.10 -12.96 -4.02
CA PRO A 3 -3.73 -11.58 -3.71
C PRO A 3 -2.23 -11.29 -3.90
N ARG A 4 -1.40 -12.32 -3.81
CA ARG A 4 0.07 -12.23 -3.97
C ARG A 4 0.53 -12.00 -5.41
N ARG A 5 -0.37 -11.96 -6.38
CA ARG A 5 -0.04 -11.66 -7.78
C ARG A 5 -0.16 -10.16 -8.12
N ALA A 6 -0.58 -9.32 -7.19
CA ALA A 6 -0.68 -7.88 -7.40
C ALA A 6 0.65 -7.29 -7.89
N HIS A 7 0.60 -6.21 -8.66
CA HIS A 7 1.81 -5.58 -9.24
C HIS A 7 2.84 -5.16 -8.18
N SER A 8 2.37 -4.87 -6.97
CA SER A 8 3.24 -4.55 -5.82
C SER A 8 4.34 -5.59 -5.58
N ILE A 9 4.12 -6.87 -5.92
CA ILE A 9 5.14 -7.92 -5.74
C ILE A 9 6.40 -7.68 -6.59
N ALA A 10 6.28 -6.93 -7.68
CA ALA A 10 7.38 -6.62 -8.59
C ALA A 10 8.20 -5.40 -8.16
N ALA A 11 7.77 -4.64 -7.16
CA ALA A 11 8.49 -3.48 -6.67
C ALA A 11 9.76 -3.90 -5.92
N GLN A 12 10.91 -3.38 -6.33
CA GLN A 12 12.23 -3.80 -5.84
C GLN A 12 13.00 -2.69 -5.12
N GLY A 13 12.78 -1.43 -5.51
CA GLY A 13 13.59 -0.29 -5.09
C GLY A 13 13.59 -0.02 -3.59
N GLY A 14 12.45 -0.03 -2.99
CA GLY A 14 12.25 0.31 -1.59
C GLY A 14 11.03 1.18 -1.34
N ILE A 15 10.85 1.59 -0.10
CA ILE A 15 9.78 2.46 0.36
C ILE A 15 10.38 3.65 1.13
N ASN A 16 9.90 4.86 0.85
CA ASN A 16 10.40 6.08 1.43
C ASN A 16 9.70 6.44 2.75
N ALA A 17 10.48 6.85 3.74
CA ALA A 17 9.97 7.43 4.98
C ALA A 17 10.94 8.47 5.54
N ALA A 18 10.41 9.53 6.14
CA ALA A 18 11.17 10.67 6.64
C ALA A 18 11.76 10.41 8.05
N LYS A 19 12.49 9.30 8.23
CA LYS A 19 13.09 8.94 9.52
C LYS A 19 14.38 9.70 9.84
N ASN A 20 15.03 10.28 8.83
CA ASN A 20 16.26 11.05 8.97
C ASN A 20 17.37 10.33 9.77
N TYR A 21 17.53 9.04 9.58
CA TYR A 21 18.52 8.24 10.33
C TYR A 21 19.97 8.66 10.05
N GLN A 22 20.26 9.12 8.84
CA GLN A 22 21.58 9.61 8.44
C GLN A 22 21.85 11.05 8.85
N ASN A 23 20.85 11.74 9.43
CA ASN A 23 20.91 13.15 9.77
C ASN A 23 21.38 14.05 8.59
N ASP A 24 20.90 13.72 7.39
CA ASP A 24 21.24 14.41 6.13
C ASP A 24 20.20 15.49 5.75
N GLY A 25 19.44 15.96 6.73
CA GLY A 25 18.47 17.04 6.57
C GLY A 25 17.13 16.60 6.00
N ASP A 26 16.78 15.32 6.11
CA ASP A 26 15.44 14.86 5.73
C ASP A 26 14.38 15.29 6.76
N SER A 27 13.15 15.45 6.27
CA SER A 27 12.01 15.83 7.10
C SER A 27 10.70 15.42 6.42
N VAL A 28 9.61 15.41 7.20
CA VAL A 28 8.25 15.22 6.69
C VAL A 28 7.94 16.21 5.56
N TYR A 29 8.29 17.50 5.76
CA TYR A 29 8.07 18.53 4.75
C TYR A 29 8.88 18.27 3.46
N ARG A 30 10.14 17.85 3.60
CA ARG A 30 10.98 17.53 2.45
C ARG A 30 10.45 16.32 1.67
N LEU A 31 10.02 15.27 2.35
CA LEU A 31 9.38 14.13 1.71
C LEU A 31 8.08 14.53 1.00
N PHE A 32 7.27 15.36 1.63
CA PHE A 32 6.07 15.93 1.02
C PHE A 32 6.40 16.71 -0.26
N TYR A 33 7.32 17.66 -0.17
CA TYR A 33 7.73 18.50 -1.31
C TYR A 33 8.25 17.66 -2.48
N ASP A 34 9.17 16.74 -2.21
CA ASP A 34 9.76 15.86 -3.23
C ASP A 34 8.70 14.98 -3.90
N THR A 35 7.71 14.51 -3.13
CA THR A 35 6.62 13.68 -3.66
C THR A 35 5.67 14.50 -4.54
N VAL A 36 5.30 15.70 -4.14
CA VAL A 36 4.46 16.59 -4.95
C VAL A 36 5.17 16.98 -6.24
N LYS A 37 6.44 17.36 -6.14
CA LYS A 37 7.28 17.71 -7.30
C LYS A 37 7.47 16.52 -8.25
N GLY A 38 7.78 15.34 -7.72
CA GLY A 38 7.94 14.12 -8.51
C GLY A 38 6.65 13.66 -9.21
N GLY A 39 5.50 14.07 -8.71
CA GLY A 39 4.18 13.85 -9.32
C GLY A 39 3.73 15.00 -10.25
N ASP A 40 4.63 15.85 -10.72
CA ASP A 40 4.33 17.01 -11.58
C ASP A 40 3.25 17.95 -11.01
N TYR A 41 3.21 18.10 -9.68
CA TYR A 41 2.23 18.95 -8.96
C TYR A 41 0.76 18.59 -9.24
N ARG A 42 0.49 17.33 -9.59
CA ARG A 42 -0.88 16.83 -9.88
C ARG A 42 -1.56 16.17 -8.69
N ALA A 43 -0.81 15.89 -7.63
CA ALA A 43 -1.33 15.21 -6.45
C ALA A 43 -2.18 16.16 -5.59
N ARG A 44 -3.12 15.58 -4.83
CA ARG A 44 -3.81 16.32 -3.77
C ARG A 44 -2.83 16.50 -2.59
N GLU A 45 -2.34 17.70 -2.40
CA GLU A 45 -1.27 18.03 -1.44
C GLU A 45 -1.58 17.58 0.00
N ALA A 46 -2.81 17.80 0.47
CA ALA A 46 -3.22 17.36 1.80
C ALA A 46 -3.04 15.85 2.04
N ASN A 47 -3.32 15.03 1.01
CA ASN A 47 -3.14 13.59 1.09
C ASN A 47 -1.66 13.21 1.10
N VAL A 48 -0.84 13.89 0.30
CA VAL A 48 0.61 13.66 0.23
C VAL A 48 1.27 14.09 1.53
N TYR A 49 0.86 15.24 2.10
CA TYR A 49 1.37 15.69 3.40
C TYR A 49 1.05 14.67 4.49
N ARG A 50 -0.20 14.20 4.53
CA ARG A 50 -0.60 13.17 5.50
C ARG A 50 0.19 11.87 5.33
N LEU A 51 0.45 11.45 4.09
CA LEU A 51 1.31 10.30 3.81
C LEU A 51 2.72 10.49 4.37
N ALA A 52 3.30 11.67 4.16
CA ALA A 52 4.62 12.00 4.67
C ALA A 52 4.67 11.99 6.22
N GLU A 53 3.64 12.54 6.88
CA GLU A 53 3.53 12.51 8.35
C GLU A 53 3.51 11.08 8.91
N VAL A 54 2.73 10.19 8.31
CA VAL A 54 2.57 8.82 8.83
C VAL A 54 3.66 7.86 8.36
N SER A 55 4.53 8.28 7.43
CA SER A 55 5.52 7.41 6.79
C SER A 55 6.41 6.65 7.77
N ASN A 56 6.83 7.31 8.85
CA ASN A 56 7.66 6.71 9.88
C ASN A 56 6.94 5.58 10.64
N ALA A 57 5.68 5.82 11.02
CA ALA A 57 4.86 4.83 11.70
C ALA A 57 4.54 3.64 10.79
N ILE A 58 4.40 3.87 9.47
CA ILE A 58 4.19 2.80 8.48
C ILE A 58 5.38 1.86 8.42
N ILE A 59 6.61 2.38 8.40
CA ILE A 59 7.82 1.53 8.44
C ILE A 59 7.86 0.69 9.72
N ASP A 60 7.58 1.29 10.87
CA ASP A 60 7.57 0.58 12.15
C ASP A 60 6.48 -0.50 12.17
N GLN A 61 5.32 -0.23 11.62
CA GLN A 61 4.26 -1.23 11.45
C GLN A 61 4.67 -2.38 10.54
N CYS A 62 5.32 -2.09 9.41
CA CYS A 62 5.83 -3.12 8.51
C CYS A 62 6.87 -4.02 9.19
N VAL A 63 7.77 -3.44 9.99
CA VAL A 63 8.72 -4.20 10.81
C VAL A 63 7.98 -5.11 11.79
N ALA A 64 6.98 -4.58 12.50
CA ALA A 64 6.17 -5.35 13.45
C ALA A 64 5.37 -6.48 12.77
N GLN A 65 5.02 -6.33 11.48
CA GLN A 65 4.39 -7.37 10.66
C GLN A 65 5.37 -8.41 10.13
N GLY A 66 6.67 -8.27 10.42
CA GLY A 66 7.70 -9.22 10.04
C GLY A 66 8.36 -8.96 8.68
N VAL A 67 8.26 -7.74 8.13
CA VAL A 67 8.97 -7.38 6.91
C VAL A 67 10.47 -7.31 7.18
N PRO A 68 11.31 -8.11 6.48
CA PRO A 68 12.74 -8.22 6.75
C PRO A 68 13.52 -7.11 6.01
N PHE A 69 13.34 -5.87 6.41
CA PHE A 69 14.15 -4.77 5.90
C PHE A 69 15.63 -5.00 6.16
N ALA A 70 16.48 -4.54 5.23
CA ALA A 70 17.92 -4.51 5.43
C ALA A 70 18.27 -3.73 6.71
N ARG A 71 19.32 -4.19 7.39
CA ARG A 71 19.83 -3.59 8.62
C ARG A 71 21.31 -3.31 8.50
N GLU A 72 21.73 -2.25 9.15
CA GLU A 72 23.13 -1.94 9.38
C GLU A 72 23.73 -2.89 10.42
N TYR A 73 25.05 -2.90 10.52
CA TYR A 73 25.79 -3.75 11.47
C TYR A 73 25.32 -3.55 12.93
N GLY A 74 24.96 -2.33 13.31
CA GLY A 74 24.43 -2.01 14.63
C GLY A 74 22.97 -2.43 14.88
N GLY A 75 22.29 -3.03 13.89
CA GLY A 75 20.93 -3.55 14.01
C GLY A 75 19.82 -2.53 13.69
N THR A 76 20.14 -1.28 13.42
CA THR A 76 19.18 -0.29 12.93
C THR A 76 18.79 -0.55 11.48
N LEU A 77 17.64 -0.06 11.04
CA LEU A 77 17.23 -0.22 9.65
C LEU A 77 18.17 0.55 8.72
N ASP A 78 18.67 -0.16 7.72
CA ASP A 78 19.46 0.46 6.66
C ASP A 78 18.56 1.25 5.71
N ASN A 79 19.04 2.39 5.23
CA ASN A 79 18.38 3.22 4.25
C ASN A 79 19.37 3.78 3.23
N ARG A 80 18.87 4.14 2.07
CA ARG A 80 19.70 4.64 0.97
C ARG A 80 18.99 5.77 0.22
N SER A 81 19.76 6.54 -0.52
CA SER A 81 19.22 7.42 -1.57
C SER A 81 18.80 6.58 -2.77
N PHE A 82 17.60 6.80 -3.28
CA PHE A 82 17.05 6.08 -4.42
C PHE A 82 15.99 6.93 -5.14
N GLY A 83 15.85 6.73 -6.45
CA GLY A 83 14.79 7.38 -7.23
C GLY A 83 14.93 8.90 -7.36
N GLY A 84 16.17 9.42 -7.34
CA GLY A 84 16.43 10.85 -7.45
C GLY A 84 16.32 11.63 -6.13
N ALA A 85 15.98 10.97 -5.02
CA ALA A 85 16.03 11.59 -3.70
C ALA A 85 17.49 11.91 -3.33
N GLN A 86 17.73 13.13 -2.86
CA GLN A 86 19.08 13.59 -2.48
C GLN A 86 19.44 13.24 -1.03
N VAL A 87 18.54 12.59 -0.31
CA VAL A 87 18.71 12.14 1.07
C VAL A 87 18.45 10.66 1.18
N SER A 88 19.00 10.03 2.20
CA SER A 88 18.83 8.60 2.49
C SER A 88 17.54 8.38 3.23
N ARG A 89 16.47 8.05 2.51
CA ARG A 89 15.14 7.81 3.08
C ARG A 89 14.47 6.52 2.60
N THR A 90 15.13 5.76 1.73
CA THR A 90 14.54 4.56 1.12
C THR A 90 14.91 3.32 1.91
N PHE A 91 13.94 2.72 2.57
CA PHE A 91 14.04 1.44 3.28
C PHE A 91 13.78 0.29 2.32
N TYR A 92 14.54 -0.79 2.38
CA TYR A 92 14.51 -1.83 1.35
C TYR A 92 14.78 -3.22 1.91
N ALA A 93 14.37 -4.24 1.18
CA ALA A 93 14.63 -5.66 1.43
C ALA A 93 15.31 -6.27 0.20
N LYS A 94 16.53 -5.86 -0.08
CA LYS A 94 17.49 -6.37 -1.09
C LYS A 94 16.84 -7.00 -2.34
N GLY A 95 16.21 -6.17 -3.19
CA GLY A 95 15.57 -6.61 -4.44
C GLY A 95 14.18 -7.23 -4.30
N GLN A 96 13.67 -7.38 -3.09
CA GLN A 96 12.37 -8.03 -2.81
C GLN A 96 11.42 -7.15 -1.98
N THR A 97 11.62 -5.85 -1.97
CA THR A 97 10.89 -4.94 -1.07
C THR A 97 9.38 -5.07 -1.21
N GLY A 98 8.85 -5.00 -2.43
CA GLY A 98 7.41 -5.10 -2.67
C GLY A 98 6.85 -6.48 -2.32
N GLN A 99 7.59 -7.54 -2.64
CA GLN A 99 7.22 -8.90 -2.27
C GLN A 99 7.13 -9.06 -0.75
N GLN A 100 8.11 -8.58 -0.02
CA GLN A 100 8.16 -8.72 1.44
C GLN A 100 7.10 -7.86 2.14
N LEU A 101 6.85 -6.64 1.66
CA LEU A 101 5.75 -5.80 2.13
C LEU A 101 4.39 -6.48 1.92
N LEU A 102 4.17 -7.03 0.72
CA LEU A 102 2.93 -7.73 0.40
C LEU A 102 2.74 -8.99 1.26
N LEU A 103 3.79 -9.79 1.44
CA LEU A 103 3.74 -10.99 2.27
C LEU A 103 3.50 -10.65 3.74
N GLY A 104 4.11 -9.58 4.27
CA GLY A 104 3.87 -9.11 5.63
C GLY A 104 2.40 -8.70 5.83
N ALA A 105 1.86 -7.89 4.93
CA ALA A 105 0.45 -7.48 4.97
C ALA A 105 -0.49 -8.68 4.82
N TYR A 106 -0.20 -9.60 3.89
CA TYR A 106 -1.02 -10.79 3.67
C TYR A 106 -1.00 -11.75 4.87
N SER A 107 0.15 -11.91 5.51
CA SER A 107 0.26 -12.71 6.75
C SER A 107 -0.56 -12.11 7.89
N ALA A 108 -0.54 -10.77 8.04
CA ALA A 108 -1.38 -10.08 9.03
C ALA A 108 -2.88 -10.25 8.72
N LEU A 109 -3.27 -10.12 7.46
CA LEU A 109 -4.64 -10.37 7.01
C LEU A 109 -5.07 -11.82 7.27
N SER A 110 -4.21 -12.79 6.94
CA SER A 110 -4.52 -14.21 7.11
C SER A 110 -4.76 -14.58 8.58
N ARG A 111 -4.06 -13.94 9.51
CA ARG A 111 -4.34 -14.10 10.94
C ARG A 111 -5.76 -13.64 11.30
N GLN A 112 -6.20 -12.51 10.74
CA GLN A 112 -7.56 -12.00 11.00
C GLN A 112 -8.63 -12.87 10.34
N VAL A 113 -8.36 -13.43 9.18
CA VAL A 113 -9.24 -14.41 8.53
C VAL A 113 -9.35 -15.67 9.39
N ASN A 114 -8.22 -16.16 9.92
CA ASN A 114 -8.20 -17.37 10.75
C ASN A 114 -8.99 -17.23 12.07
N VAL A 115 -8.95 -16.05 12.70
CA VAL A 115 -9.74 -15.79 13.92
C VAL A 115 -11.19 -15.36 13.63
N GLY A 116 -11.58 -15.26 12.38
CA GLY A 116 -12.95 -14.96 11.94
C GLY A 116 -13.36 -13.49 11.99
N THR A 117 -12.46 -12.57 12.28
CA THR A 117 -12.73 -11.10 12.25
C THR A 117 -12.81 -10.55 10.83
N VAL A 118 -12.22 -11.22 9.86
CA VAL A 118 -12.26 -10.88 8.45
C VAL A 118 -12.76 -12.07 7.63
N LYS A 119 -13.65 -11.80 6.68
CA LYS A 119 -14.05 -12.77 5.65
C LYS A 119 -13.40 -12.39 4.32
N LEU A 120 -12.73 -13.34 3.69
CA LEU A 120 -12.09 -13.16 2.40
C LEU A 120 -12.88 -13.90 1.31
N PHE A 121 -13.42 -13.16 0.36
CA PHE A 121 -14.16 -13.70 -0.78
C PHE A 121 -13.25 -13.68 -2.01
N THR A 122 -12.67 -14.82 -2.34
CA THR A 122 -11.85 -15.00 -3.54
C THR A 122 -12.71 -15.40 -4.72
N ARG A 123 -12.30 -15.02 -5.94
CA ARG A 123 -13.06 -15.25 -7.18
C ARG A 123 -14.43 -14.57 -7.19
N TYR A 124 -14.48 -13.37 -6.60
CA TYR A 124 -15.63 -12.47 -6.71
C TYR A 124 -15.21 -11.24 -7.51
N GLU A 125 -16.10 -10.79 -8.36
CA GLU A 125 -15.94 -9.57 -9.15
C GLU A 125 -16.96 -8.54 -8.70
N MET A 126 -16.50 -7.38 -8.22
CA MET A 126 -17.39 -6.29 -7.87
C MET A 126 -18.06 -5.75 -9.14
N GLN A 127 -19.39 -5.74 -9.14
CA GLN A 127 -20.19 -5.24 -10.26
C GLN A 127 -20.63 -3.80 -10.02
N ASP A 128 -21.02 -3.49 -8.79
CA ASP A 128 -21.58 -2.18 -8.47
C ASP A 128 -21.38 -1.81 -6.99
N VAL A 129 -21.35 -0.51 -6.72
CA VAL A 129 -21.39 0.05 -5.36
C VAL A 129 -22.81 0.52 -5.05
N VAL A 130 -23.41 -0.06 -4.03
CA VAL A 130 -24.78 0.28 -3.62
C VAL A 130 -24.78 1.63 -2.91
N ILE A 131 -25.42 2.62 -3.52
CA ILE A 131 -25.59 3.96 -2.94
C ILE A 131 -27.03 4.15 -2.50
N ILE A 132 -27.22 4.47 -1.21
CA ILE A 132 -28.52 4.80 -0.61
C ILE A 132 -28.37 6.14 0.11
N ASP A 133 -29.23 7.09 -0.22
CA ASP A 133 -29.21 8.45 0.34
C ASP A 133 -27.80 9.10 0.27
N GLY A 134 -27.12 8.95 -0.89
CA GLY A 134 -25.80 9.50 -1.14
C GLY A 134 -24.66 8.84 -0.37
N ARG A 135 -24.87 7.68 0.25
CA ARG A 135 -23.88 6.94 1.03
C ARG A 135 -23.64 5.56 0.45
N ALA A 136 -22.38 5.16 0.34
CA ALA A 136 -22.01 3.78 0.00
C ALA A 136 -22.43 2.85 1.17
N ARG A 137 -23.33 1.92 0.87
CA ARG A 137 -23.93 0.99 1.85
C ARG A 137 -23.54 -0.46 1.63
N GLY A 138 -22.77 -0.73 0.60
CA GLY A 138 -22.33 -2.08 0.28
C GLY A 138 -21.94 -2.20 -1.18
N ILE A 139 -21.79 -3.43 -1.63
CA ILE A 139 -21.49 -3.77 -3.01
C ILE A 139 -22.37 -4.91 -3.52
N ILE A 140 -22.50 -4.99 -4.83
CA ILE A 140 -22.97 -6.18 -5.54
C ILE A 140 -21.75 -6.83 -6.18
N ALA A 141 -21.56 -8.11 -5.93
CA ALA A 141 -20.46 -8.86 -6.53
C ALA A 141 -20.95 -10.15 -7.16
N LYS A 142 -20.31 -10.53 -8.25
CA LYS A 142 -20.56 -11.77 -8.96
C LYS A 142 -19.59 -12.85 -8.49
N ASN A 143 -20.13 -13.97 -8.06
CA ASN A 143 -19.33 -15.16 -7.82
C ASN A 143 -18.89 -15.73 -9.16
N LEU A 144 -17.60 -15.76 -9.45
CA LEU A 144 -17.06 -16.20 -10.73
C LEU A 144 -17.08 -17.73 -10.92
N ILE A 145 -17.43 -18.48 -9.86
CA ILE A 145 -17.58 -19.94 -9.95
C ILE A 145 -19.01 -20.31 -10.32
N THR A 146 -19.99 -19.71 -9.61
CA THR A 146 -21.41 -20.04 -9.81
C THR A 146 -22.10 -19.14 -10.82
N GLY A 147 -21.55 -17.95 -11.07
CA GLY A 147 -22.17 -16.91 -11.89
C GLY A 147 -23.24 -16.08 -11.16
N GLU A 148 -23.54 -16.39 -9.92
CA GLU A 148 -24.58 -15.71 -9.14
C GLU A 148 -24.14 -14.32 -8.66
N LEU A 149 -25.12 -13.43 -8.54
CA LEU A 149 -24.93 -12.09 -7.95
C LEU A 149 -25.27 -12.16 -6.46
N GLU A 150 -24.33 -11.68 -5.66
CA GLU A 150 -24.47 -11.60 -4.21
C GLU A 150 -24.39 -10.15 -3.72
N ARG A 151 -25.08 -9.86 -2.62
CA ARG A 151 -25.13 -8.53 -1.99
C ARG A 151 -24.34 -8.55 -0.69
N PHE A 152 -23.46 -7.57 -0.53
CA PHE A 152 -22.67 -7.39 0.69
C PHE A 152 -22.98 -6.02 1.28
N ALA A 153 -23.69 -5.98 2.41
CA ALA A 153 -23.98 -4.75 3.13
C ALA A 153 -22.79 -4.33 4.00
N ALA A 154 -22.50 -3.05 4.07
CA ALA A 154 -21.41 -2.50 4.87
C ALA A 154 -21.69 -1.06 5.33
N HIS A 155 -21.09 -0.65 6.45
CA HIS A 155 -21.12 0.73 6.91
C HIS A 155 -20.18 1.64 6.11
N ALA A 156 -19.13 1.09 5.51
CA ALA A 156 -18.20 1.77 4.63
C ALA A 156 -17.70 0.82 3.54
N VAL A 157 -17.38 1.37 2.38
CA VAL A 157 -16.79 0.64 1.25
C VAL A 157 -15.44 1.26 0.92
N VAL A 158 -14.39 0.45 0.87
CA VAL A 158 -13.05 0.86 0.46
C VAL A 158 -12.76 0.24 -0.91
N ILE A 159 -12.47 1.09 -1.89
CA ILE A 159 -12.06 0.65 -3.23
C ILE A 159 -10.53 0.66 -3.29
N ALA A 160 -9.94 -0.52 -3.42
CA ALA A 160 -8.49 -0.73 -3.45
C ALA A 160 -8.11 -1.67 -4.61
N THR A 161 -8.59 -1.35 -5.82
CA THR A 161 -8.53 -2.20 -7.01
C THR A 161 -7.19 -2.12 -7.76
N GLY A 162 -6.23 -1.37 -7.26
CA GLY A 162 -4.94 -1.15 -7.89
C GLY A 162 -5.02 -0.20 -9.09
N GLY A 163 -4.05 -0.29 -10.00
CA GLY A 163 -4.01 0.51 -11.21
C GLY A 163 -5.00 0.03 -12.27
N TYR A 164 -5.46 0.94 -13.11
CA TYR A 164 -6.41 0.69 -14.19
C TYR A 164 -5.90 1.18 -15.56
N GLY A 165 -4.60 1.10 -15.76
CA GLY A 165 -3.96 1.48 -17.02
C GLY A 165 -4.59 0.81 -18.24
N ASN A 166 -5.01 -0.45 -18.11
CA ASN A 166 -5.69 -1.18 -19.19
C ASN A 166 -7.05 -0.60 -19.60
N ALA A 167 -7.64 0.31 -18.83
CA ALA A 167 -8.85 1.03 -19.21
C ALA A 167 -8.60 2.13 -20.24
N TYR A 168 -7.36 2.51 -20.47
CA TYR A 168 -6.96 3.57 -21.39
C TYR A 168 -6.28 3.00 -22.63
N PHE A 169 -6.45 3.68 -23.77
CA PHE A 169 -5.87 3.25 -25.04
C PHE A 169 -4.34 3.32 -25.05
N LEU A 170 -3.78 4.34 -24.40
CA LEU A 170 -2.33 4.54 -24.23
C LEU A 170 -2.02 4.66 -22.74
N SER A 171 -1.42 3.66 -22.17
CA SER A 171 -1.00 3.67 -20.77
C SER A 171 0.32 2.92 -20.58
#